data_777a96f12c3a23783e7b8efe76f948d1
#
_entry.id   777a96f12c3a23783e7b8efe76f948d1
#
_cell.length_a   1.000
_cell.length_b   1.000
_cell.length_c   1.000
_cell.angle_alpha   90.00
_cell.angle_beta   90.00
_cell.angle_gamma   90.00
#
_symmetry.space_group_name_H-M   'P 1'
#
loop_
_entity.id
_entity.type
_entity.pdbx_description
1 polymer ?
#
loop_
_entity_poly.entity_id
_entity_poly.type
_entity_poly.pdbx_seq_one_letter_code
_entity_poly.pdbx_strand_id
1 'polypeptide(L)'
;MTKPFFISTLIFISFSVYSQSSLPDNFKIGDFVEVYSRDSLKIYFNCTGTIVDKKCASFYRIGKMDTTIVNFAGEFHDFDINGNLYFKASMTNNSIEGYAYYYFKNGKVSEEGNFKNNTRTGKWKYYYPSGETEKLYSYESDEPIVLEAYKKDGTATVINGNGEIHTEFRNYKQCSSFETWGKLVNGKKNGKWTFSNINASLPIASETYQDGVFINGTSNNYIYTENPKIKLSKFYPNENLNLVENSLGCPGESGIFFWEYDGNNLTSSFYPKLQKEVNRSKTKLKNQWIVVDIKIDKSNLIQEINLASSINDTDLENTIYYTIKKMKSWKAALINAKPIDSNIYFSILVDNNQIIIIPDYIHNNR
;
A
#
# COMPACT_ATOMS: atom_id res chain seq x y z
N MET A 1 -19.88 -0.26 -35.24
CA MET A 1 -18.60 -1.00 -35.17
C MET A 1 -17.54 -0.05 -34.62
N THR A 2 -17.43 0.06 -33.33
CA THR A 2 -16.41 0.88 -32.66
C THR A 2 -15.40 -0.08 -32.05
N LYS A 3 -14.19 -0.03 -32.57
CA LYS A 3 -13.07 -0.93 -32.25
C LYS A 3 -12.68 -0.87 -30.78
N PRO A 4 -12.19 -1.97 -30.19
CA PRO A 4 -11.65 -2.02 -28.82
C PRO A 4 -10.25 -1.42 -28.76
N PHE A 5 -10.07 -0.17 -29.25
CA PHE A 5 -8.74 0.42 -29.40
C PHE A 5 -8.22 1.10 -28.12
N PHE A 6 -9.11 1.36 -27.15
CA PHE A 6 -8.77 2.17 -25.98
C PHE A 6 -8.06 1.42 -24.85
N ILE A 7 -8.34 0.15 -24.70
CA ILE A 7 -7.82 -0.63 -23.55
C ILE A 7 -6.37 -1.06 -23.76
N SER A 8 -6.02 -1.33 -25.02
CA SER A 8 -4.63 -1.61 -25.39
C SER A 8 -3.70 -0.44 -25.06
N THR A 9 -4.19 0.80 -25.20
CA THR A 9 -3.37 2.01 -24.97
C THR A 9 -3.19 2.31 -23.48
N LEU A 10 -4.20 2.02 -22.65
CA LEU A 10 -4.11 2.26 -21.19
C LEU A 10 -3.25 1.22 -20.48
N ILE A 11 -3.43 -0.03 -20.88
CA ILE A 11 -2.56 -1.12 -20.41
C ILE A 11 -1.13 -0.87 -20.90
N PHE A 12 -0.96 -0.32 -22.10
CA PHE A 12 0.34 0.08 -22.61
C PHE A 12 1.00 1.25 -21.85
N ILE A 13 0.26 2.18 -21.26
CA ILE A 13 0.88 3.28 -20.50
C ILE A 13 1.48 2.78 -19.19
N SER A 14 0.80 1.89 -18.47
CA SER A 14 1.35 1.28 -17.26
C SER A 14 2.34 0.13 -17.54
N PHE A 15 2.30 -0.48 -18.72
CA PHE A 15 3.14 -1.61 -19.10
C PHE A 15 4.02 -1.38 -20.34
N SER A 16 3.86 -0.30 -21.10
CA SER A 16 4.74 0.03 -22.25
C SER A 16 6.17 0.36 -21.86
N VAL A 17 6.37 0.57 -20.56
CA VAL A 17 7.68 0.65 -19.93
C VAL A 17 8.49 -0.65 -20.11
N TYR A 18 7.83 -1.78 -20.40
CA TYR A 18 8.44 -3.09 -20.58
C TYR A 18 8.72 -3.47 -22.03
N SER A 19 8.53 -2.58 -23.00
CA SER A 19 8.63 -2.95 -24.41
C SER A 19 10.06 -3.20 -24.90
N GLN A 20 11.10 -2.97 -24.10
CA GLN A 20 12.49 -3.16 -24.52
C GLN A 20 13.36 -3.98 -23.54
N SER A 21 12.95 -4.21 -22.31
CA SER A 21 13.64 -5.16 -21.43
C SER A 21 12.88 -6.49 -21.45
N SER A 22 13.60 -7.58 -21.54
CA SER A 22 13.04 -8.94 -21.61
C SER A 22 12.06 -9.19 -20.48
N LEU A 23 10.77 -8.96 -20.76
CA LEU A 23 9.71 -9.54 -19.94
C LEU A 23 9.96 -11.06 -19.86
N PRO A 24 9.69 -11.72 -18.73
CA PRO A 24 9.75 -13.16 -18.66
C PRO A 24 8.97 -13.76 -19.85
N ASP A 25 9.51 -14.78 -20.50
CA ASP A 25 8.93 -15.40 -21.70
C ASP A 25 7.45 -15.81 -21.54
N ASN A 26 6.95 -15.87 -20.31
CA ASN A 26 5.59 -16.23 -19.95
C ASN A 26 4.72 -15.07 -19.46
N PHE A 27 5.18 -13.83 -19.58
CA PHE A 27 4.39 -12.68 -19.10
C PHE A 27 3.13 -12.48 -19.95
N LYS A 28 1.98 -12.44 -19.28
CA LYS A 28 0.69 -12.10 -19.88
C LYS A 28 0.03 -10.97 -19.12
N ILE A 29 -0.25 -9.88 -19.79
CA ILE A 29 -0.97 -8.73 -19.20
C ILE A 29 -2.26 -9.18 -18.52
N GLY A 30 -3.00 -10.11 -19.10
CA GLY A 30 -4.24 -10.69 -18.56
C GLY A 30 -4.08 -11.42 -17.22
N ASP A 31 -2.85 -11.66 -16.77
CA ASP A 31 -2.60 -12.21 -15.44
C ASP A 31 -2.62 -11.13 -14.34
N PHE A 32 -2.55 -9.85 -14.71
CA PHE A 32 -2.53 -8.69 -13.80
C PHE A 32 -3.76 -7.80 -13.95
N VAL A 33 -4.24 -7.67 -15.20
CA VAL A 33 -5.33 -6.76 -15.55
C VAL A 33 -6.21 -7.43 -16.60
N GLU A 34 -7.51 -7.44 -16.36
CA GLU A 34 -8.51 -7.94 -17.31
C GLU A 34 -9.48 -6.83 -17.69
N VAL A 35 -9.95 -6.87 -18.93
CA VAL A 35 -11.07 -6.03 -19.39
C VAL A 35 -12.36 -6.61 -18.82
N TYR A 36 -13.01 -5.85 -17.94
CA TYR A 36 -14.28 -6.28 -17.36
C TYR A 36 -15.48 -5.85 -18.21
N SER A 37 -15.44 -4.60 -18.67
CA SER A 37 -16.46 -4.05 -19.58
C SER A 37 -15.82 -3.01 -20.50
N ARG A 38 -16.64 -2.29 -21.28
CA ARG A 38 -16.17 -1.32 -22.28
C ARG A 38 -15.24 -0.24 -21.70
N ASP A 39 -15.46 0.19 -20.47
CA ASP A 39 -14.74 1.28 -19.80
C ASP A 39 -14.22 0.90 -18.40
N SER A 40 -14.36 -0.38 -18.01
CA SER A 40 -13.99 -0.86 -16.69
C SER A 40 -12.95 -1.94 -16.78
N LEU A 41 -11.98 -1.87 -15.88
CA LEU A 41 -10.91 -2.85 -15.71
C LEU A 41 -11.10 -3.63 -14.41
N LYS A 42 -10.60 -4.86 -14.42
CA LYS A 42 -10.39 -5.70 -13.25
C LYS A 42 -8.89 -5.81 -13.02
N ILE A 43 -8.40 -5.30 -11.91
CA ILE A 43 -6.98 -5.25 -11.57
C ILE A 43 -6.77 -6.03 -10.28
N TYR A 44 -5.72 -6.85 -10.26
CA TYR A 44 -5.40 -7.75 -9.15
C TYR A 44 -4.33 -7.16 -8.25
N PHE A 45 -4.52 -7.26 -6.92
CA PHE A 45 -3.66 -6.66 -5.91
C PHE A 45 -3.30 -7.67 -4.83
N ASN A 46 -2.09 -7.53 -4.29
CA ASN A 46 -1.70 -8.23 -3.08
C ASN A 46 -2.26 -7.53 -1.82
N CYS A 47 -1.97 -8.08 -0.66
CA CYS A 47 -2.42 -7.56 0.62
C CYS A 47 -1.79 -6.21 1.03
N THR A 48 -0.81 -5.71 0.28
CA THR A 48 -0.22 -4.38 0.47
C THR A 48 -0.75 -3.33 -0.50
N GLY A 49 -1.62 -3.72 -1.42
CA GLY A 49 -2.21 -2.81 -2.43
C GLY A 49 -1.38 -2.63 -3.69
N THR A 50 -0.39 -3.50 -3.92
CA THR A 50 0.44 -3.51 -5.13
C THR A 50 -0.17 -4.44 -6.19
N ILE A 51 -0.10 -4.07 -7.47
CA ILE A 51 -0.56 -4.91 -8.58
C ILE A 51 0.30 -6.17 -8.67
N VAL A 52 -0.33 -7.33 -8.72
CA VAL A 52 0.34 -8.65 -8.80
C VAL A 52 -0.36 -9.57 -9.78
N ASP A 53 0.30 -10.68 -10.11
CA ASP A 53 -0.32 -11.80 -10.82
C ASP A 53 -1.56 -12.33 -10.06
N LYS A 54 -2.66 -12.58 -10.77
CA LYS A 54 -3.94 -13.05 -10.20
C LYS A 54 -3.81 -14.30 -9.34
N LYS A 55 -2.82 -15.16 -9.60
CA LYS A 55 -2.58 -16.38 -8.82
C LYS A 55 -2.08 -16.13 -7.41
N CYS A 56 -1.50 -14.97 -7.15
CA CYS A 56 -1.04 -14.54 -5.81
C CYS A 56 -1.74 -13.29 -5.29
N ALA A 57 -2.80 -12.87 -5.95
CA ALA A 57 -3.59 -11.74 -5.51
C ALA A 57 -4.34 -12.05 -4.21
N SER A 58 -4.49 -11.05 -3.38
CA SER A 58 -5.32 -11.11 -2.17
C SER A 58 -6.73 -10.60 -2.45
N PHE A 59 -6.87 -9.71 -3.43
CA PHE A 59 -8.13 -9.15 -3.86
C PHE A 59 -8.00 -8.57 -5.27
N TYR A 60 -9.14 -8.22 -5.88
CA TYR A 60 -9.17 -7.47 -7.12
C TYR A 60 -10.18 -6.33 -7.06
N ARG A 61 -9.91 -5.26 -7.78
CA ARG A 61 -10.80 -4.11 -7.98
C ARG A 61 -11.41 -4.14 -9.36
N ILE A 62 -12.71 -3.90 -9.43
CA ILE A 62 -13.43 -3.60 -10.67
C ILE A 62 -13.91 -2.16 -10.61
N GLY A 63 -13.58 -1.37 -11.61
CA GLY A 63 -14.03 0.01 -11.71
C GLY A 63 -13.78 0.60 -13.08
N LYS A 64 -14.45 1.71 -13.33
CA LYS A 64 -14.24 2.52 -14.52
C LYS A 64 -12.89 3.22 -14.43
N MET A 65 -12.17 3.28 -15.55
CA MET A 65 -10.90 3.99 -15.65
C MET A 65 -11.08 5.37 -16.27
N ASP A 66 -10.50 6.37 -15.63
CA ASP A 66 -10.24 7.65 -16.27
C ASP A 66 -8.91 7.56 -17.02
N THR A 67 -9.00 7.66 -18.34
CA THR A 67 -7.86 7.52 -19.24
C THR A 67 -6.92 8.71 -19.20
N THR A 68 -7.37 9.85 -18.69
CA THR A 68 -6.58 11.08 -18.66
C THR A 68 -5.61 11.11 -17.48
N ILE A 69 -5.98 10.47 -16.37
CA ILE A 69 -5.18 10.42 -15.14
C ILE A 69 -4.70 9.01 -14.80
N VAL A 70 -5.03 8.01 -15.64
CA VAL A 70 -4.66 6.59 -15.42
C VAL A 70 -5.04 6.11 -14.03
N ASN A 71 -6.28 6.34 -13.63
CA ASN A 71 -6.81 5.92 -12.34
C ASN A 71 -8.30 5.57 -12.43
N PHE A 72 -8.83 4.96 -11.38
CA PHE A 72 -10.25 4.70 -11.29
C PHE A 72 -11.04 6.00 -11.12
N ALA A 73 -12.23 6.05 -11.69
CA ALA A 73 -13.18 7.17 -11.58
C ALA A 73 -14.59 6.67 -11.31
N GLY A 74 -15.32 7.38 -10.48
CA GLY A 74 -16.67 6.99 -10.09
C GLY A 74 -16.69 5.78 -9.15
N GLU A 75 -17.82 5.06 -9.16
CA GLU A 75 -18.00 3.89 -8.28
C GLU A 75 -17.06 2.74 -8.67
N PHE A 76 -16.48 2.10 -7.68
CA PHE A 76 -15.66 0.90 -7.83
C PHE A 76 -15.98 -0.12 -6.74
N HIS A 77 -15.65 -1.37 -7.03
CA HIS A 77 -15.92 -2.52 -6.16
C HIS A 77 -14.65 -3.36 -6.00
N ASP A 78 -14.32 -3.70 -4.76
CA ASP A 78 -13.24 -4.64 -4.46
C ASP A 78 -13.85 -5.97 -4.02
N PHE A 79 -13.28 -7.04 -4.52
CA PHE A 79 -13.69 -8.41 -4.23
C PHE A 79 -12.51 -9.19 -3.65
N ASP A 80 -12.77 -10.08 -2.72
CA ASP A 80 -11.78 -11.09 -2.37
C ASP A 80 -11.52 -12.02 -3.57
N ILE A 81 -10.47 -12.82 -3.49
CA ILE A 81 -10.09 -13.70 -4.62
C ILE A 81 -11.16 -14.77 -4.94
N ASN A 82 -12.09 -15.03 -4.02
CA ASN A 82 -13.21 -15.94 -4.23
C ASN A 82 -14.43 -15.25 -4.84
N GLY A 83 -14.36 -13.95 -5.12
CA GLY A 83 -15.44 -13.19 -5.71
C GLY A 83 -16.44 -12.61 -4.73
N ASN A 84 -16.18 -12.64 -3.43
CA ASN A 84 -17.03 -11.99 -2.44
C ASN A 84 -16.74 -10.48 -2.43
N LEU A 85 -17.79 -9.67 -2.63
CA LEU A 85 -17.67 -8.21 -2.46
C LEU A 85 -17.24 -7.90 -1.03
N TYR A 86 -16.18 -7.10 -0.89
CA TYR A 86 -15.73 -6.71 0.44
C TYR A 86 -15.57 -5.21 0.65
N PHE A 87 -15.48 -4.41 -0.45
CA PHE A 87 -15.45 -2.96 -0.35
C PHE A 87 -16.14 -2.31 -1.54
N LYS A 88 -16.89 -1.25 -1.28
CA LYS A 88 -17.54 -0.41 -2.29
C LYS A 88 -17.36 1.05 -1.93
N ALA A 89 -16.88 1.84 -2.88
CA ALA A 89 -16.67 3.28 -2.72
C ALA A 89 -16.68 3.99 -4.08
N SER A 90 -16.46 5.30 -4.05
CA SER A 90 -16.29 6.09 -5.26
C SER A 90 -14.97 6.86 -5.25
N MET A 91 -14.42 7.09 -6.43
CA MET A 91 -13.24 7.91 -6.66
C MET A 91 -13.60 9.18 -7.43
N THR A 92 -13.03 10.30 -6.97
CA THR A 92 -13.10 11.60 -7.65
C THR A 92 -11.73 12.27 -7.53
N ASN A 93 -11.20 12.79 -8.63
CA ASN A 93 -9.89 13.45 -8.64
C ASN A 93 -8.78 12.62 -7.98
N ASN A 94 -8.70 11.34 -8.32
CA ASN A 94 -7.69 10.42 -7.82
C ASN A 94 -7.78 10.07 -6.31
N SER A 95 -8.89 10.39 -5.67
CA SER A 95 -9.10 10.15 -4.25
C SER A 95 -10.43 9.45 -3.99
N ILE A 96 -10.48 8.60 -2.98
CA ILE A 96 -11.74 8.05 -2.49
C ILE A 96 -12.50 9.18 -1.82
N GLU A 97 -13.74 9.38 -2.26
CA GLU A 97 -14.64 10.44 -1.82
C GLU A 97 -16.03 9.90 -1.52
N GLY A 98 -16.68 10.48 -0.51
CA GLY A 98 -18.07 10.17 -0.17
C GLY A 98 -18.24 8.89 0.63
N TYR A 99 -19.45 8.37 0.60
CA TYR A 99 -19.85 7.25 1.44
C TYR A 99 -19.30 5.93 0.92
N ALA A 100 -18.81 5.06 1.82
CA ALA A 100 -18.19 3.79 1.49
C ALA A 100 -18.68 2.68 2.42
N TYR A 101 -18.60 1.44 1.92
CA TYR A 101 -19.08 0.25 2.61
C TYR A 101 -18.04 -0.86 2.54
N TYR A 102 -17.77 -1.48 3.68
CA TYR A 102 -17.10 -2.77 3.76
C TYR A 102 -18.13 -3.86 4.04
N TYR A 103 -17.84 -5.07 3.60
CA TYR A 103 -18.74 -6.19 3.71
C TYR A 103 -18.07 -7.40 4.34
N PHE A 104 -18.83 -8.17 5.08
CA PHE A 104 -18.46 -9.53 5.47
C PHE A 104 -18.64 -10.49 4.30
N LYS A 105 -18.03 -11.68 4.38
CA LYS A 105 -18.21 -12.75 3.39
C LYS A 105 -19.68 -13.21 3.22
N ASN A 106 -20.53 -12.98 4.21
CA ASN A 106 -21.96 -13.26 4.11
C ASN A 106 -22.76 -12.15 3.40
N GLY A 107 -22.10 -11.15 2.85
CA GLY A 107 -22.69 -10.03 2.12
C GLY A 107 -23.27 -8.91 2.98
N LYS A 108 -23.29 -9.05 4.31
CA LYS A 108 -23.74 -7.98 5.20
C LYS A 108 -22.66 -6.91 5.36
N VAL A 109 -23.08 -5.67 5.55
CA VAL A 109 -22.17 -4.55 5.82
C VAL A 109 -21.39 -4.82 7.11
N SER A 110 -20.09 -4.64 7.06
CA SER A 110 -19.19 -4.74 8.23
C SER A 110 -18.76 -3.38 8.76
N GLU A 111 -18.57 -2.42 7.86
CA GLU A 111 -18.22 -1.05 8.21
C GLU A 111 -18.83 -0.09 7.19
N GLU A 112 -19.23 1.09 7.63
CA GLU A 112 -19.69 2.16 6.74
C GLU A 112 -19.34 3.54 7.28
N GLY A 113 -19.10 4.49 6.37
CA GLY A 113 -18.79 5.87 6.70
C GLY A 113 -18.32 6.66 5.50
N ASN A 114 -17.81 7.86 5.74
CA ASN A 114 -17.38 8.76 4.68
C ASN A 114 -15.87 8.82 4.54
N PHE A 115 -15.42 8.95 3.30
CA PHE A 115 -14.06 9.34 2.94
C PHE A 115 -14.03 10.77 2.41
N LYS A 116 -12.90 11.42 2.66
CA LYS A 116 -12.51 12.68 2.03
C LYS A 116 -11.01 12.62 1.76
N ASN A 117 -10.61 12.79 0.51
CA ASN A 117 -9.20 12.71 0.08
C ASN A 117 -8.49 11.44 0.60
N ASN A 118 -9.07 10.26 0.36
CA ASN A 118 -8.57 8.95 0.84
C ASN A 118 -8.53 8.79 2.37
N THR A 119 -9.05 9.72 3.14
CA THR A 119 -9.02 9.66 4.60
C THR A 119 -10.43 9.47 5.15
N ARG A 120 -10.58 8.56 6.10
CA ARG A 120 -11.85 8.37 6.82
C ARG A 120 -12.21 9.66 7.56
N THR A 121 -13.46 10.08 7.49
CA THR A 121 -13.94 11.31 8.12
C THR A 121 -15.34 11.14 8.73
N GLY A 122 -15.63 11.91 9.76
CA GLY A 122 -16.91 11.88 10.44
C GLY A 122 -17.20 10.55 11.14
N LYS A 123 -18.47 10.19 11.22
CA LYS A 123 -18.89 8.98 11.92
C LYS A 123 -18.72 7.74 11.05
N TRP A 124 -18.10 6.70 11.64
CA TRP A 124 -17.96 5.37 11.08
C TRP A 124 -18.62 4.35 11.99
N LYS A 125 -19.49 3.52 11.41
CA LYS A 125 -20.22 2.50 12.10
C LYS A 125 -19.70 1.12 11.72
N TYR A 126 -19.51 0.28 12.71
CA TYR A 126 -18.99 -1.08 12.57
C TYR A 126 -20.04 -2.06 13.07
N TYR A 127 -20.08 -3.22 12.45
CA TYR A 127 -21.11 -4.23 12.73
C TYR A 127 -20.48 -5.59 13.01
N TYR A 128 -21.22 -6.41 13.73
CA TYR A 128 -21.00 -7.83 13.80
C TYR A 128 -21.52 -8.54 12.53
N PRO A 129 -21.02 -9.77 12.20
CA PRO A 129 -21.53 -10.54 11.05
C PRO A 129 -23.02 -10.84 11.11
N SER A 130 -23.64 -10.82 12.27
CA SER A 130 -25.09 -10.92 12.49
C SER A 130 -25.86 -9.65 12.07
N GLY A 131 -25.20 -8.48 12.08
CA GLY A 131 -25.71 -7.19 11.65
C GLY A 131 -25.95 -6.18 12.77
N GLU A 132 -25.76 -6.58 14.03
CA GLU A 132 -25.84 -5.66 15.16
C GLU A 132 -24.64 -4.73 15.18
N THR A 133 -24.85 -3.53 15.74
CA THR A 133 -23.77 -2.55 15.92
C THR A 133 -22.71 -3.11 16.86
N GLU A 134 -21.45 -3.11 16.43
CA GLU A 134 -20.28 -3.42 17.24
C GLU A 134 -19.71 -2.16 17.90
N LYS A 135 -19.52 -1.10 17.09
CA LYS A 135 -18.92 0.15 17.58
C LYS A 135 -19.22 1.33 16.67
N LEU A 136 -19.12 2.52 17.24
CA LEU A 136 -19.25 3.79 16.57
C LEU A 136 -17.99 4.63 16.83
N TYR A 137 -17.31 5.05 15.79
CA TYR A 137 -16.13 5.90 15.82
C TYR A 137 -16.41 7.26 15.20
N SER A 138 -15.64 8.30 15.62
CA SER A 138 -15.58 9.60 14.96
C SER A 138 -14.16 9.86 14.50
N TYR A 139 -13.98 10.08 13.20
CA TYR A 139 -12.70 10.42 12.59
C TYR A 139 -12.62 11.93 12.38
N GLU A 140 -11.90 12.61 13.26
CA GLU A 140 -11.52 14.02 13.16
C GLU A 140 -10.02 14.16 12.88
N SER A 141 -9.28 13.06 13.03
CA SER A 141 -7.86 12.87 12.78
C SER A 141 -7.60 11.41 12.41
N ASP A 142 -6.35 11.03 12.15
CA ASP A 142 -5.95 9.65 11.81
C ASP A 142 -6.28 8.64 12.92
N GLU A 143 -6.24 9.06 14.19
CA GLU A 143 -6.66 8.23 15.31
C GLU A 143 -8.13 8.56 15.66
N PRO A 144 -9.06 7.59 15.58
CA PRO A 144 -10.48 7.84 15.83
C PRO A 144 -10.77 8.04 17.33
N ILE A 145 -11.80 8.84 17.57
CA ILE A 145 -12.47 8.90 18.87
C ILE A 145 -13.52 7.81 18.91
N VAL A 146 -13.46 6.93 19.90
CA VAL A 146 -14.45 5.88 20.12
C VAL A 146 -15.65 6.47 20.86
N LEU A 147 -16.81 6.47 20.23
CA LEU A 147 -18.04 7.00 20.83
C LEU A 147 -18.77 5.93 21.63
N GLU A 148 -18.94 4.77 21.02
CA GLU A 148 -19.70 3.65 21.56
C GLU A 148 -19.06 2.31 21.18
N ALA A 149 -19.20 1.30 22.03
CA ALA A 149 -18.87 -0.08 21.69
C ALA A 149 -19.79 -1.05 22.45
N TYR A 150 -20.08 -2.17 21.80
CA TYR A 150 -21.03 -3.17 22.28
C TYR A 150 -20.47 -4.57 22.11
N LYS A 151 -20.86 -5.50 22.97
CA LYS A 151 -20.69 -6.93 22.77
C LYS A 151 -21.76 -7.46 21.80
N LYS A 152 -21.59 -8.70 21.34
CA LYS A 152 -22.56 -9.38 20.45
C LYS A 152 -23.95 -9.54 21.05
N ASP A 153 -24.05 -9.59 22.37
CA ASP A 153 -25.33 -9.66 23.13
C ASP A 153 -25.99 -8.29 23.33
N GLY A 154 -25.42 -7.22 22.76
CA GLY A 154 -25.89 -5.84 22.87
C GLY A 154 -25.43 -5.12 24.14
N THR A 155 -24.68 -5.78 25.04
CA THR A 155 -24.14 -5.14 26.23
C THR A 155 -23.15 -4.06 25.86
N ALA A 156 -23.41 -2.81 26.27
CA ALA A 156 -22.50 -1.70 26.04
C ALA A 156 -21.22 -1.85 26.87
N THR A 157 -20.06 -1.71 26.23
CA THR A 157 -18.74 -1.69 26.88
C THR A 157 -18.13 -0.30 26.89
N VAL A 158 -18.54 0.55 25.94
CA VAL A 158 -18.18 1.97 25.87
C VAL A 158 -19.46 2.78 25.65
N ILE A 159 -19.69 3.77 26.51
CA ILE A 159 -20.82 4.71 26.42
C ILE A 159 -20.26 6.12 26.50
N ASN A 160 -20.60 6.97 25.51
CA ASN A 160 -20.12 8.35 25.43
C ASN A 160 -18.58 8.44 25.59
N GLY A 161 -17.87 7.52 24.95
CA GLY A 161 -16.41 7.50 24.96
C GLY A 161 -15.78 6.93 26.24
N ASN A 162 -16.55 6.43 27.19
CA ASN A 162 -16.02 5.93 28.47
C ASN A 162 -16.30 4.44 28.64
N GLY A 163 -15.27 3.69 29.02
CA GLY A 163 -15.38 2.25 29.19
C GLY A 163 -14.14 1.48 28.80
N GLU A 164 -14.31 0.21 28.49
CA GLU A 164 -13.25 -0.67 28.02
C GLU A 164 -13.60 -1.22 26.65
N ILE A 165 -12.59 -1.29 25.78
CA ILE A 165 -12.75 -1.84 24.44
C ILE A 165 -11.75 -2.95 24.20
N HIS A 166 -12.20 -3.98 23.48
CA HIS A 166 -11.37 -4.98 22.85
C HIS A 166 -11.69 -4.92 21.35
N THR A 167 -10.70 -4.65 20.52
CA THR A 167 -10.90 -4.47 19.09
C THR A 167 -9.74 -5.02 18.29
N GLU A 168 -10.00 -5.31 17.03
CA GLU A 168 -8.97 -5.72 16.08
C GLU A 168 -8.50 -4.53 15.25
N PHE A 169 -7.22 -4.54 14.90
CA PHE A 169 -6.66 -3.67 13.86
C PHE A 169 -5.78 -4.47 12.89
N ARG A 170 -5.67 -3.97 11.69
CA ARG A 170 -4.85 -4.60 10.66
C ARG A 170 -3.67 -3.70 10.29
N ASN A 171 -2.49 -4.28 10.27
CA ASN A 171 -1.32 -3.64 9.72
C ASN A 171 -1.19 -4.04 8.25
N TYR A 172 -1.53 -3.14 7.33
CA TYR A 172 -1.47 -3.41 5.90
C TYR A 172 -0.05 -3.67 5.39
N LYS A 173 0.98 -3.05 6.01
CA LYS A 173 2.39 -3.27 5.62
C LYS A 173 2.86 -4.71 5.88
N GLN A 174 2.26 -5.37 6.84
CA GLN A 174 2.62 -6.74 7.24
C GLN A 174 1.55 -7.76 6.85
N CYS A 175 0.43 -7.34 6.26
CA CYS A 175 -0.73 -8.18 5.96
C CYS A 175 -1.25 -8.96 7.20
N SER A 176 -0.96 -8.45 8.39
CA SER A 176 -1.24 -9.10 9.67
C SER A 176 -2.36 -8.38 10.40
N SER A 177 -3.17 -9.14 11.13
CA SER A 177 -4.19 -8.61 12.01
C SER A 177 -3.78 -8.81 13.46
N PHE A 178 -4.08 -7.81 14.27
CA PHE A 178 -3.76 -7.76 15.69
C PHE A 178 -5.03 -7.44 16.47
N GLU A 179 -5.08 -7.88 17.69
CA GLU A 179 -6.09 -7.45 18.66
C GLU A 179 -5.49 -6.49 19.69
N THR A 180 -6.27 -5.54 20.14
CA THR A 180 -5.87 -4.59 21.17
C THR A 180 -7.00 -4.33 22.15
N TRP A 181 -6.64 -4.06 23.40
CA TRP A 181 -7.60 -3.77 24.46
C TRP A 181 -7.06 -2.78 25.48
N GLY A 182 -7.95 -2.02 26.06
CA GLY A 182 -7.64 -1.04 27.08
C GLY A 182 -8.83 -0.16 27.43
N LYS A 183 -8.59 0.77 28.37
CA LYS A 183 -9.59 1.70 28.85
C LYS A 183 -9.64 2.95 27.98
N LEU A 184 -10.83 3.45 27.77
CA LEU A 184 -11.12 4.72 27.11
C LEU A 184 -11.66 5.74 28.13
N VAL A 185 -11.24 6.99 27.96
CA VAL A 185 -11.81 8.17 28.61
C VAL A 185 -12.06 9.22 27.54
N ASN A 186 -13.28 9.74 27.45
CA ASN A 186 -13.70 10.67 26.40
C ASN A 186 -13.34 10.19 24.97
N GLY A 187 -13.47 8.89 24.75
CA GLY A 187 -13.19 8.24 23.46
C GLY A 187 -11.72 8.03 23.12
N LYS A 188 -10.80 8.42 24.00
CA LYS A 188 -9.36 8.34 23.80
C LYS A 188 -8.73 7.27 24.67
N LYS A 189 -7.63 6.69 24.21
CA LYS A 189 -6.84 5.73 24.98
C LYS A 189 -6.36 6.33 26.29
N ASN A 190 -6.56 5.60 27.41
CA ASN A 190 -6.13 6.03 28.73
C ASN A 190 -5.65 4.85 29.57
N GLY A 191 -4.58 5.06 30.35
CA GLY A 191 -3.95 3.99 31.14
C GLY A 191 -3.22 2.98 30.28
N LYS A 192 -3.14 1.75 30.76
CA LYS A 192 -2.43 0.66 30.08
C LYS A 192 -3.27 0.08 28.95
N TRP A 193 -2.63 -0.04 27.79
CA TRP A 193 -3.15 -0.70 26.61
C TRP A 193 -2.26 -1.88 26.24
N THR A 194 -2.83 -2.92 25.68
CA THR A 194 -2.12 -4.13 25.30
C THR A 194 -2.48 -4.51 23.90
N PHE A 195 -1.53 -5.08 23.13
CA PHE A 195 -1.85 -5.70 21.85
C PHE A 195 -1.13 -7.04 21.65
N SER A 196 -1.73 -7.87 20.82
CA SER A 196 -1.33 -9.23 20.56
C SER A 196 -1.62 -9.62 19.12
N ASN A 197 -0.98 -10.68 18.63
CA ASN A 197 -1.50 -11.36 17.44
C ASN A 197 -2.87 -11.97 17.77
N ILE A 198 -3.75 -12.04 16.77
CA ILE A 198 -5.05 -12.70 16.94
C ILE A 198 -4.83 -14.15 17.38
N ASN A 199 -5.53 -14.55 18.44
CA ASN A 199 -5.43 -15.87 19.06
C ASN A 199 -4.07 -16.22 19.68
N ALA A 200 -3.20 -15.25 19.94
CA ALA A 200 -1.95 -15.52 20.65
C ALA A 200 -2.17 -15.56 22.16
N SER A 201 -1.43 -16.47 22.82
CA SER A 201 -1.52 -16.63 24.27
C SER A 201 -0.82 -15.50 25.05
N LEU A 202 0.11 -14.78 24.41
CA LEU A 202 0.92 -13.76 25.06
C LEU A 202 0.86 -12.42 24.30
N PRO A 203 0.79 -11.29 25.02
CA PRO A 203 0.87 -9.98 24.40
C PRO A 203 2.23 -9.74 23.72
N ILE A 204 2.20 -9.06 22.57
CA ILE A 204 3.41 -8.59 21.89
C ILE A 204 3.99 -7.37 22.61
N ALA A 205 3.11 -6.45 23.03
CA ALA A 205 3.52 -5.24 23.72
C ALA A 205 2.40 -4.67 24.59
N SER A 206 2.78 -3.80 25.50
CA SER A 206 1.85 -2.91 26.21
C SER A 206 2.33 -1.48 26.13
N GLU A 207 1.38 -0.55 26.10
CA GLU A 207 1.60 0.88 25.98
C GLU A 207 0.80 1.62 27.03
N THR A 208 1.30 2.74 27.52
CA THR A 208 0.65 3.62 28.49
C THR A 208 0.25 4.91 27.81
N TYR A 209 -0.98 5.33 28.03
CA TYR A 209 -1.55 6.55 27.47
C TYR A 209 -2.18 7.42 28.57
N GLN A 210 -2.15 8.73 28.35
CA GLN A 210 -2.90 9.70 29.13
C GLN A 210 -3.65 10.62 28.15
N ASP A 211 -4.98 10.65 28.24
CA ASP A 211 -5.84 11.46 27.38
C ASP A 211 -5.59 11.30 25.86
N GLY A 212 -5.25 10.09 25.44
CA GLY A 212 -4.88 9.77 24.06
C GLY A 212 -3.40 9.99 23.72
N VAL A 213 -2.65 10.65 24.60
CA VAL A 213 -1.21 10.88 24.39
C VAL A 213 -0.43 9.67 24.84
N PHE A 214 0.43 9.17 23.96
CA PHE A 214 1.35 8.07 24.25
C PHE A 214 2.45 8.52 25.25
N ILE A 215 2.69 7.72 26.29
CA ILE A 215 3.71 7.99 27.30
C ILE A 215 4.93 7.09 27.08
N ASN A 216 4.70 5.78 27.10
CA ASN A 216 5.72 4.76 26.87
C ASN A 216 5.09 3.43 26.47
N GLY A 217 5.92 2.53 25.96
CA GLY A 217 5.54 1.16 25.66
C GLY A 217 6.63 0.17 26.06
N THR A 218 6.25 -1.09 26.23
CA THR A 218 7.14 -2.18 26.53
C THR A 218 6.88 -3.35 25.58
N SER A 219 7.92 -3.86 24.93
CA SER A 219 7.88 -5.03 24.06
C SER A 219 9.15 -5.85 24.27
N ASN A 220 9.04 -7.15 24.52
CA ASN A 220 10.20 -8.04 24.73
C ASN A 220 11.24 -7.49 25.72
N ASN A 221 10.77 -6.94 26.85
CA ASN A 221 11.62 -6.29 27.88
C ASN A 221 12.34 -5.00 27.44
N TYR A 222 12.03 -4.49 26.25
CA TYR A 222 12.52 -3.20 25.77
C TYR A 222 11.46 -2.13 25.98
N ILE A 223 11.86 -0.99 26.57
CA ILE A 223 11.00 0.17 26.78
C ILE A 223 11.23 1.15 25.63
N TYR A 224 10.15 1.67 25.05
CA TYR A 224 10.19 2.71 24.03
C TYR A 224 9.28 3.88 24.41
N THR A 225 9.70 5.08 24.04
CA THR A 225 9.03 6.36 24.36
C THR A 225 8.56 7.09 23.11
N GLU A 226 8.80 6.51 21.94
CA GLU A 226 8.42 7.06 20.65
C GLU A 226 7.75 5.99 19.80
N ASN A 227 7.02 6.42 18.76
CA ASN A 227 6.42 5.53 17.76
C ASN A 227 5.46 4.48 18.34
N PRO A 228 4.30 4.91 18.89
CA PRO A 228 3.30 3.98 19.42
C PRO A 228 2.82 3.00 18.34
N LYS A 229 2.69 1.73 18.71
CA LYS A 229 2.32 0.62 17.83
C LYS A 229 0.82 0.34 17.82
N ILE A 230 0.13 0.63 18.94
CA ILE A 230 -1.29 0.35 19.09
C ILE A 230 -2.12 1.38 18.31
N LYS A 231 -2.94 0.87 17.40
CA LYS A 231 -3.90 1.66 16.62
C LYS A 231 -5.33 1.21 16.94
N LEU A 232 -6.27 2.15 16.89
CA LEU A 232 -7.70 1.84 17.00
C LEU A 232 -8.37 1.69 15.63
N SER A 233 -7.79 2.29 14.61
CA SER A 233 -8.29 2.23 13.24
C SER A 233 -7.77 0.98 12.53
N LYS A 234 -8.66 0.36 11.76
CA LYS A 234 -8.27 -0.63 10.74
C LYS A 234 -7.90 0.13 9.47
N PHE A 235 -6.67 -0.03 9.01
CA PHE A 235 -6.28 0.45 7.69
C PHE A 235 -6.31 -0.72 6.71
N TYR A 236 -6.96 -0.51 5.59
CA TYR A 236 -7.05 -1.49 4.52
C TYR A 236 -6.19 -1.07 3.34
N PRO A 237 -5.50 -2.01 2.67
CA PRO A 237 -4.66 -1.70 1.52
C PRO A 237 -5.44 -1.03 0.39
N ASN A 238 -6.71 -1.39 0.23
CA ASN A 238 -7.59 -0.86 -0.80
C ASN A 238 -8.00 0.61 -0.60
N GLU A 239 -7.75 1.21 0.55
CA GLU A 239 -7.97 2.64 0.79
C GLU A 239 -6.88 3.52 0.13
N ASN A 240 -5.69 2.95 -0.11
CA ASN A 240 -4.55 3.64 -0.72
C ASN A 240 -3.85 2.73 -1.73
N LEU A 241 -4.52 2.40 -2.84
CA LEU A 241 -3.89 1.62 -3.90
C LEU A 241 -2.90 2.47 -4.68
N ASN A 242 -1.75 1.89 -4.92
CA ASN A 242 -0.80 2.43 -5.83
C ASN A 242 -0.88 1.67 -7.17
N LEU A 243 -1.51 2.30 -8.18
CA LEU A 243 -1.64 1.72 -9.53
C LEU A 243 -0.33 1.72 -10.30
N VAL A 244 0.68 2.32 -9.75
CA VAL A 244 1.99 2.51 -10.39
C VAL A 244 2.96 1.43 -9.98
N GLU A 245 2.83 0.92 -8.76
CA GLU A 245 3.67 -0.16 -8.26
C GLU A 245 3.12 -1.51 -8.74
N ASN A 246 3.95 -2.25 -9.45
CA ASN A 246 3.65 -3.63 -9.80
C ASN A 246 4.81 -4.52 -9.36
N SER A 247 4.51 -5.72 -8.90
CA SER A 247 5.48 -6.78 -8.78
C SER A 247 5.24 -7.77 -9.90
N LEU A 248 6.23 -7.96 -10.76
CA LEU A 248 6.17 -8.95 -11.83
C LEU A 248 6.24 -10.34 -11.21
N GLY A 249 5.11 -11.00 -11.14
CA GLY A 249 4.98 -12.33 -10.56
C GLY A 249 4.52 -12.35 -9.11
N CYS A 250 4.54 -13.53 -8.52
CA CYS A 250 4.18 -13.73 -7.13
C CYS A 250 5.40 -13.56 -6.23
N PRO A 251 5.26 -12.97 -5.04
CA PRO A 251 6.32 -12.96 -4.05
C PRO A 251 6.85 -14.39 -3.80
N GLY A 252 8.13 -14.61 -4.02
CA GLY A 252 8.80 -15.90 -3.82
C GLY A 252 8.90 -16.82 -5.04
N GLU A 253 8.14 -16.60 -6.14
CA GLU A 253 8.26 -17.43 -7.35
C GLU A 253 9.27 -16.93 -8.38
N SER A 254 9.51 -15.64 -8.42
CA SER A 254 10.38 -15.01 -9.43
C SER A 254 11.80 -14.71 -8.94
N GLY A 255 12.21 -15.24 -7.80
CA GLY A 255 13.52 -14.88 -7.22
C GLY A 255 13.61 -13.41 -6.80
N ILE A 256 12.47 -12.70 -6.75
CA ILE A 256 12.40 -11.37 -6.14
C ILE A 256 12.54 -11.60 -4.65
N PHE A 257 13.75 -11.40 -4.17
CA PHE A 257 14.08 -11.57 -2.78
C PHE A 257 13.69 -10.30 -2.05
N PHE A 258 13.03 -10.46 -0.89
CA PHE A 258 12.78 -9.36 0.03
C PHE A 258 14.12 -8.90 0.58
N TRP A 259 14.45 -7.67 0.28
CA TRP A 259 15.69 -7.05 0.66
C TRP A 259 15.59 -6.44 2.05
N GLU A 260 16.59 -6.61 2.89
CA GLU A 260 16.97 -5.55 3.81
C GLU A 260 17.61 -4.42 2.99
N TYR A 261 16.81 -3.76 2.16
CA TYR A 261 17.26 -2.57 1.49
C TYR A 261 17.14 -1.42 2.49
N ASP A 262 18.26 -0.80 2.77
CA ASP A 262 18.27 0.48 3.45
C ASP A 262 17.63 1.52 2.52
N GLY A 263 16.30 1.77 2.71
CA GLY A 263 15.54 2.76 1.95
C GLY A 263 16.18 4.15 1.95
N ASN A 264 17.09 4.40 2.89
CA ASN A 264 17.92 5.59 2.93
C ASN A 264 18.80 5.75 1.68
N ASN A 265 19.16 4.69 0.97
CA ASN A 265 20.03 4.82 -0.20
C ASN A 265 19.33 5.36 -1.44
N LEU A 266 18.05 5.05 -1.70
CA LEU A 266 17.33 5.69 -2.82
C LEU A 266 16.94 7.12 -2.48
N THR A 267 16.28 7.34 -1.36
CA THR A 267 15.77 8.66 -0.98
C THR A 267 16.85 9.61 -0.47
N SER A 268 17.83 9.12 0.30
CA SER A 268 18.87 9.95 0.89
C SER A 268 20.13 10.11 0.03
N SER A 269 20.37 9.21 -0.89
CA SER A 269 21.59 9.17 -1.69
C SER A 269 21.35 9.30 -3.19
N PHE A 270 20.54 8.43 -3.78
CA PHE A 270 20.33 8.43 -5.22
C PHE A 270 19.50 9.61 -5.71
N TYR A 271 18.32 9.84 -5.09
CA TYR A 271 17.42 10.92 -5.46
C TYR A 271 18.11 12.31 -5.44
N PRO A 272 18.80 12.74 -4.37
CA PRO A 272 19.48 14.03 -4.37
C PRO A 272 20.57 14.15 -5.44
N LYS A 273 21.27 13.05 -5.75
CA LYS A 273 22.28 13.05 -6.82
C LYS A 273 21.63 13.19 -8.18
N LEU A 274 20.58 12.40 -8.44
CA LEU A 274 19.85 12.46 -9.70
C LEU A 274 19.24 13.86 -9.91
N GLN A 275 18.58 14.42 -8.91
CA GLN A 275 18.00 15.77 -8.97
C GLN A 275 19.06 16.83 -9.26
N LYS A 276 20.24 16.70 -8.67
CA LYS A 276 21.37 17.62 -8.92
C LYS A 276 21.88 17.51 -10.37
N GLU A 277 22.03 16.31 -10.92
CA GLU A 277 22.49 16.12 -12.30
C GLU A 277 21.44 16.63 -13.30
N VAL A 278 20.16 16.36 -13.06
CA VAL A 278 19.06 16.86 -13.90
C VAL A 278 18.99 18.39 -13.87
N ASN A 279 19.10 19.01 -12.71
CA ASN A 279 19.09 20.46 -12.59
C ASN A 279 20.28 21.11 -13.31
N ARG A 280 21.42 20.41 -13.42
CA ARG A 280 22.59 20.86 -14.17
C ARG A 280 22.38 20.83 -15.68
N SER A 281 21.63 19.85 -16.17
CA SER A 281 21.39 19.69 -17.63
C SER A 281 20.56 20.82 -18.22
N LYS A 282 19.88 21.63 -17.40
CA LYS A 282 18.93 22.69 -17.80
C LYS A 282 17.86 22.20 -18.80
N THR A 283 17.70 20.92 -18.96
CA THR A 283 16.72 20.31 -19.86
C THR A 283 15.34 20.38 -19.21
N LYS A 284 14.37 20.86 -19.96
CA LYS A 284 12.97 20.81 -19.50
C LYS A 284 12.51 19.35 -19.55
N LEU A 285 12.22 18.80 -18.40
CA LEU A 285 11.72 17.43 -18.27
C LEU A 285 10.33 17.31 -18.86
N LYS A 286 10.08 16.22 -19.57
CA LYS A 286 8.75 15.84 -20.02
C LYS A 286 8.14 14.91 -18.99
N ASN A 287 6.84 15.06 -18.71
CA ASN A 287 6.12 14.15 -17.84
C ASN A 287 6.19 12.72 -18.38
N GLN A 288 6.71 11.81 -17.61
CA GLN A 288 6.95 10.43 -18.02
C GLN A 288 7.20 9.50 -16.85
N TRP A 289 7.09 8.21 -17.15
CA TRP A 289 7.48 7.13 -16.26
C TRP A 289 8.74 6.46 -16.77
N ILE A 290 9.64 6.14 -15.86
CA ILE A 290 10.84 5.37 -16.14
C ILE A 290 10.95 4.27 -15.10
N VAL A 291 11.02 3.03 -15.54
CA VAL A 291 11.34 1.90 -14.68
C VAL A 291 12.82 1.60 -14.78
N VAL A 292 13.40 1.34 -13.65
CA VAL A 292 14.81 1.01 -13.49
C VAL A 292 14.91 -0.43 -12.96
N ASP A 293 15.70 -1.26 -13.65
CA ASP A 293 16.09 -2.59 -13.21
C ASP A 293 17.62 -2.64 -13.14
N ILE A 294 18.14 -2.94 -11.96
CA ILE A 294 19.57 -3.05 -11.70
C ILE A 294 19.88 -4.48 -11.25
N LYS A 295 20.69 -5.21 -12.01
CA LYS A 295 21.23 -6.50 -11.58
C LYS A 295 22.51 -6.30 -10.79
N ILE A 296 22.56 -6.86 -9.60
CA ILE A 296 23.70 -6.78 -8.68
C ILE A 296 24.12 -8.20 -8.30
N ASP A 297 25.40 -8.49 -8.40
CA ASP A 297 25.93 -9.77 -7.95
C ASP A 297 26.14 -9.79 -6.43
N LYS A 298 26.37 -10.98 -5.90
CA LYS A 298 26.66 -11.20 -4.47
C LYS A 298 27.90 -10.45 -3.95
N SER A 299 28.73 -9.90 -4.83
CA SER A 299 29.88 -9.06 -4.48
C SER A 299 29.54 -7.56 -4.46
N ASN A 300 28.26 -7.20 -4.59
CA ASN A 300 27.74 -5.83 -4.68
C ASN A 300 28.19 -5.08 -5.96
N LEU A 301 28.52 -5.80 -7.03
CA LEU A 301 28.87 -5.21 -8.30
C LEU A 301 27.65 -5.19 -9.22
N ILE A 302 27.39 -4.01 -9.82
CA ILE A 302 26.35 -3.88 -10.84
C ILE A 302 26.81 -4.65 -12.09
N GLN A 303 25.99 -5.61 -12.50
CA GLN A 303 26.18 -6.40 -13.71
C GLN A 303 25.45 -5.79 -14.91
N GLU A 304 24.24 -5.27 -14.67
CA GLU A 304 23.38 -4.76 -15.73
C GLU A 304 22.51 -3.62 -15.18
N ILE A 305 22.18 -2.63 -16.00
CA ILE A 305 21.24 -1.56 -15.73
C ILE A 305 20.32 -1.47 -16.94
N ASN A 306 19.05 -1.76 -16.73
CA ASN A 306 18.01 -1.62 -17.75
C ASN A 306 17.10 -0.46 -17.39
N LEU A 307 16.75 0.34 -18.37
CA LEU A 307 15.83 1.45 -18.25
C LEU A 307 14.75 1.29 -19.31
N ALA A 308 13.51 1.51 -18.91
CA ALA A 308 12.38 1.56 -19.82
C ALA A 308 11.53 2.79 -19.50
N SER A 309 11.40 3.69 -20.46
CA SER A 309 10.65 4.93 -20.30
C SER A 309 9.34 4.92 -21.10
N SER A 310 8.34 5.63 -20.62
CA SER A 310 7.06 5.78 -21.34
C SER A 310 7.16 6.68 -22.57
N ILE A 311 8.23 7.46 -22.66
CA ILE A 311 8.62 8.22 -23.85
C ILE A 311 10.13 8.08 -24.05
N ASN A 312 10.59 8.03 -25.27
CA ASN A 312 12.03 7.96 -25.57
C ASN A 312 12.69 9.30 -25.21
N ASP A 313 13.26 9.39 -24.02
CA ASP A 313 14.02 10.54 -23.52
C ASP A 313 15.46 10.10 -23.19
N THR A 314 16.24 9.92 -24.24
CA THR A 314 17.61 9.41 -24.17
C THR A 314 18.52 10.24 -23.26
N ASP A 315 18.31 11.54 -23.16
CA ASP A 315 19.11 12.41 -22.28
C ASP A 315 18.85 12.13 -20.82
N LEU A 316 17.58 11.99 -20.44
CA LEU A 316 17.22 11.65 -19.08
C LEU A 316 17.59 10.20 -18.73
N GLU A 317 17.37 9.26 -19.62
CA GLU A 317 17.79 7.86 -19.44
C GLU A 317 19.29 7.75 -19.23
N ASN A 318 20.10 8.42 -20.03
CA ASN A 318 21.55 8.48 -19.85
C ASN A 318 21.94 9.11 -18.52
N THR A 319 21.26 10.19 -18.12
CA THR A 319 21.51 10.84 -16.82
C THR A 319 21.24 9.88 -15.66
N ILE A 320 20.13 9.13 -15.70
CA ILE A 320 19.77 8.10 -14.72
C ILE A 320 20.84 6.99 -14.72
N TYR A 321 21.14 6.43 -15.89
CA TYR A 321 22.11 5.34 -16.05
C TYR A 321 23.47 5.70 -15.44
N TYR A 322 24.04 6.86 -15.81
CA TYR A 322 25.33 7.28 -15.29
C TYR A 322 25.29 7.66 -13.81
N THR A 323 24.17 8.16 -13.31
CA THR A 323 24.00 8.41 -11.87
C THR A 323 24.05 7.12 -11.09
N ILE A 324 23.32 6.09 -11.54
CA ILE A 324 23.35 4.74 -10.95
C ILE A 324 24.76 4.18 -10.96
N LYS A 325 25.42 4.19 -12.13
CA LYS A 325 26.75 3.63 -12.32
C LYS A 325 27.84 4.28 -11.47
N LYS A 326 27.70 5.57 -11.19
CA LYS A 326 28.65 6.33 -10.33
C LYS A 326 28.47 6.04 -8.83
N MET A 327 27.35 5.50 -8.41
CA MET A 327 27.11 5.19 -7.01
C MET A 327 27.77 3.86 -6.63
N LYS A 328 28.51 3.88 -5.51
CA LYS A 328 29.17 2.69 -4.93
C LYS A 328 28.37 2.05 -3.78
N SER A 329 27.17 2.56 -3.51
CA SER A 329 26.39 2.17 -2.34
C SER A 329 25.34 1.07 -2.61
N TRP A 330 25.30 0.55 -3.83
CA TRP A 330 24.41 -0.56 -4.17
C TRP A 330 24.85 -1.84 -3.48
N LYS A 331 23.89 -2.56 -2.93
CA LYS A 331 24.16 -3.82 -2.21
C LYS A 331 23.28 -4.95 -2.71
N ALA A 332 23.85 -6.12 -2.79
CA ALA A 332 23.16 -7.35 -3.08
C ALA A 332 22.19 -7.73 -1.94
N ALA A 333 21.14 -8.47 -2.27
CA ALA A 333 20.21 -9.02 -1.31
C ALA A 333 20.87 -10.00 -0.36
N LEU A 334 20.29 -10.13 0.81
CA LEU A 334 20.75 -11.07 1.80
C LEU A 334 19.69 -12.16 2.02
N ILE A 335 20.10 -13.43 1.95
CA ILE A 335 19.33 -14.56 2.47
C ILE A 335 20.13 -15.15 3.64
N ASN A 336 19.54 -15.20 4.83
CA ASN A 336 20.23 -15.68 6.04
C ASN A 336 21.58 -14.97 6.24
N ALA A 337 21.60 -13.65 6.10
CA ALA A 337 22.79 -12.80 6.17
C ALA A 337 23.87 -13.08 5.11
N LYS A 338 23.59 -13.87 4.09
CA LYS A 338 24.51 -14.13 2.97
C LYS A 338 24.06 -13.37 1.73
N PRO A 339 24.94 -12.60 1.08
CA PRO A 339 24.60 -11.89 -0.14
C PRO A 339 24.36 -12.87 -1.29
N ILE A 340 23.36 -12.56 -2.11
CA ILE A 340 22.98 -13.32 -3.29
C ILE A 340 22.86 -12.41 -4.51
N ASP A 341 23.01 -12.97 -5.70
CA ASP A 341 22.75 -12.26 -6.95
C ASP A 341 21.28 -11.82 -7.02
N SER A 342 21.02 -10.63 -7.55
CA SER A 342 19.75 -9.99 -7.25
C SER A 342 19.44 -8.79 -8.14
N ASN A 343 18.17 -8.45 -8.26
CA ASN A 343 17.69 -7.32 -9.00
C ASN A 343 17.07 -6.28 -8.08
N ILE A 344 17.32 -5.00 -8.34
CA ILE A 344 16.64 -3.87 -7.69
C ILE A 344 15.74 -3.22 -8.72
N TYR A 345 14.47 -3.13 -8.42
CA TYR A 345 13.49 -2.44 -9.25
C TYR A 345 12.99 -1.18 -8.54
N PHE A 346 12.88 -0.09 -9.26
CA PHE A 346 12.17 1.09 -8.79
C PHE A 346 11.69 1.95 -9.97
N SER A 347 10.69 2.76 -9.71
CA SER A 347 10.11 3.64 -10.71
C SER A 347 10.46 5.10 -10.44
N ILE A 348 10.66 5.87 -11.49
CA ILE A 348 10.84 7.31 -11.47
C ILE A 348 9.67 7.94 -12.20
N LEU A 349 8.90 8.76 -11.49
CA LEU A 349 7.91 9.63 -12.10
C LEU A 349 8.54 10.99 -12.34
N VAL A 350 8.38 11.50 -13.54
CA VAL A 350 8.64 12.90 -13.85
C VAL A 350 7.31 13.61 -14.02
N ASP A 351 7.03 14.56 -13.16
CA ASP A 351 5.82 15.37 -13.18
C ASP A 351 6.16 16.84 -12.91
N ASN A 352 5.65 17.75 -13.75
CA ASN A 352 5.82 19.19 -13.61
C ASN A 352 7.29 19.62 -13.37
N ASN A 353 8.21 19.02 -14.12
CA ASN A 353 9.66 19.26 -14.00
C ASN A 353 10.27 18.81 -12.66
N GLN A 354 9.57 17.97 -11.91
CA GLN A 354 10.06 17.33 -10.70
C GLN A 354 10.29 15.84 -10.93
N ILE A 355 11.27 15.28 -10.25
CA ILE A 355 11.53 13.86 -10.23
C ILE A 355 11.05 13.30 -8.91
N ILE A 356 10.20 12.30 -8.99
CA ILE A 356 9.71 11.55 -7.84
C ILE A 356 10.18 10.11 -8.00
N ILE A 357 10.98 9.62 -7.07
CA ILE A 357 11.36 8.21 -7.02
C ILE A 357 10.34 7.50 -6.15
N ILE A 358 9.70 6.52 -6.76
CA ILE A 358 8.80 5.62 -6.07
C ILE A 358 9.59 4.35 -5.81
N PRO A 359 10.08 4.12 -4.59
CA PRO A 359 10.74 2.87 -4.25
C PRO A 359 9.70 1.76 -4.39
N ASP A 360 10.01 0.75 -5.19
CA ASP A 360 9.27 -0.51 -5.14
C ASP A 360 9.34 -1.01 -3.70
N TYR A 361 8.18 -1.32 -3.14
CA TYR A 361 8.00 -1.50 -1.71
C TYR A 361 9.06 -2.40 -1.11
N ILE A 362 9.85 -1.80 -0.26
CA ILE A 362 10.71 -2.51 0.67
C ILE A 362 9.81 -3.07 1.76
N HIS A 363 9.55 -4.36 1.68
CA HIS A 363 8.98 -5.07 2.79
C HIS A 363 10.03 -5.16 3.91
N ASN A 364 10.01 -4.20 4.82
CA ASN A 364 10.63 -4.41 6.12
C ASN A 364 9.82 -5.48 6.87
N ASN A 365 10.13 -6.73 6.62
CA ASN A 365 9.82 -7.82 7.53
C ASN A 365 10.82 -7.76 8.69
N ARG A 366 10.51 -7.03 9.73
CA ARG A 366 11.03 -7.22 11.07
C ARG A 366 9.89 -7.46 12.03
#